data_51b74e14e5be200d9ceb0fb8c3123338
#
_entry.id   51b74e14e5be200d9ceb0fb8c3123338
#
_cell.length_a   1.000
_cell.length_b   1.000
_cell.length_c   1.000
_cell.angle_alpha   90.00
_cell.angle_beta   90.00
_cell.angle_gamma   90.00
#
_symmetry.space_group_name_H-M   'P 1'
#
loop_
_entity.id
_entity.type
_entity.pdbx_description
1 polymer ?
#
loop_
_entity_poly.entity_id
_entity_poly.type
_entity_poly.pdbx_seq_one_letter_code
_entity_poly.pdbx_strand_id
1 'polypeptide(L)'
;MNLMNIEQNAENLRLLGLIVAQRGETIYQHNWDSPCRRLLFSASKSFTGAAVGFAVQEGLLRLDDRLIELFPDEAPENPSENLCRATIRDALTMCIGQSRGYLMGAQRVGMAEEDWAKAVLALPFDEAPGTHFVY
;
A
#
# COMPACT_ATOMS: atom_id res chain seq x y z
N MET A 1 -20.23 15.37 17.98
CA MET A 1 -18.75 15.29 18.12
C MET A 1 -18.24 16.70 18.35
N ASN A 2 -17.39 16.94 19.34
CA ASN A 2 -16.84 18.28 19.60
C ASN A 2 -15.49 18.39 18.86
N LEU A 3 -15.44 19.20 17.79
CA LEU A 3 -14.24 19.39 16.96
C LEU A 3 -13.41 20.62 17.38
N MET A 4 -13.89 21.40 18.38
CA MET A 4 -13.22 22.63 18.82
C MET A 4 -11.75 22.40 19.23
N ASN A 5 -11.45 21.28 19.89
CA ASN A 5 -10.07 20.96 20.26
C ASN A 5 -9.14 20.75 19.06
N ILE A 6 -9.66 20.24 17.94
CA ILE A 6 -8.88 20.04 16.71
C ILE A 6 -8.58 21.38 16.08
N GLU A 7 -9.58 22.25 15.96
CA GLU A 7 -9.40 23.61 15.41
C GLU A 7 -8.41 24.44 16.21
N GLN A 8 -8.54 24.43 17.54
CA GLN A 8 -7.63 25.15 18.45
C GLN A 8 -6.19 24.66 18.39
N ASN A 9 -5.97 23.39 18.04
CA ASN A 9 -4.63 22.80 17.96
C ASN A 9 -4.16 22.54 16.53
N ALA A 10 -4.91 23.00 15.53
CA ALA A 10 -4.60 22.73 14.13
C ALA A 10 -3.20 23.19 13.72
N GLU A 11 -2.77 24.37 14.19
CA GLU A 11 -1.44 24.93 13.93
C GLU A 11 -0.34 24.07 14.57
N ASN A 12 -0.51 23.69 15.84
CA ASN A 12 0.44 22.83 16.55
C ASN A 12 0.56 21.45 15.91
N LEU A 13 -0.54 20.91 15.36
CA LEU A 13 -0.60 19.64 14.64
C LEU A 13 -0.16 19.78 13.18
N ARG A 14 0.09 21.00 12.70
CA ARG A 14 0.41 21.30 11.29
C ARG A 14 -0.64 20.73 10.34
N LEU A 15 -1.92 20.82 10.70
CA LEU A 15 -3.00 20.37 9.85
C LEU A 15 -3.13 21.30 8.65
N LEU A 16 -3.28 20.71 7.47
CA LEU A 16 -3.47 21.44 6.21
C LEU A 16 -4.94 21.43 5.78
N GLY A 17 -5.66 20.39 6.16
CA GLY A 17 -7.09 20.24 5.93
C GLY A 17 -7.65 19.07 6.71
N LEU A 18 -8.94 19.10 6.97
CA LEU A 18 -9.70 18.04 7.64
C LEU A 18 -11.07 17.91 7.00
N ILE A 19 -11.44 16.69 6.68
CA ILE A 19 -12.81 16.31 6.30
C ILE A 19 -13.27 15.22 7.25
N VAL A 20 -14.44 15.39 7.83
CA VAL A 20 -15.09 14.35 8.63
C VAL A 20 -16.39 13.96 7.97
N ALA A 21 -16.51 12.68 7.66
CA ALA A 21 -17.72 12.10 7.09
C ALA A 21 -18.36 11.10 8.06
N GLN A 22 -19.68 11.09 8.10
CA GLN A 22 -20.45 10.13 8.88
C GLN A 22 -21.66 9.67 8.06
N ARG A 23 -21.84 8.36 7.91
CA ARG A 23 -22.94 7.74 7.16
C ARG A 23 -23.06 8.28 5.71
N GLY A 24 -21.93 8.53 5.06
CA GLY A 24 -21.86 9.03 3.70
C GLY A 24 -22.03 10.55 3.54
N GLU A 25 -22.27 11.28 4.63
CA GLU A 25 -22.40 12.74 4.62
C GLU A 25 -21.17 13.41 5.23
N THR A 26 -20.71 14.50 4.59
CA THR A 26 -19.65 15.34 5.16
C THR A 26 -20.26 16.21 6.26
N ILE A 27 -19.90 15.93 7.51
CA ILE A 27 -20.39 16.66 8.69
C ILE A 27 -19.46 17.79 9.13
N TYR A 28 -18.22 17.82 8.63
CA TYR A 28 -17.26 18.89 8.85
C TYR A 28 -16.22 18.91 7.74
N GLN A 29 -15.85 20.12 7.29
CA GLN A 29 -14.73 20.35 6.37
C GLN A 29 -14.08 21.69 6.68
N HIS A 30 -12.76 21.70 6.82
CA HIS A 30 -11.97 22.92 6.97
C HIS A 30 -10.59 22.75 6.32
N ASN A 31 -10.11 23.80 5.66
CA ASN A 31 -8.75 23.88 5.12
C ASN A 31 -8.01 25.03 5.79
N TRP A 32 -6.86 24.74 6.39
CA TRP A 32 -5.94 25.73 6.98
C TRP A 32 -4.92 26.24 5.97
N ASP A 33 -4.86 25.65 4.79
CA ASP A 33 -3.95 26.00 3.72
C ASP A 33 -4.69 26.15 2.39
N SER A 34 -4.07 26.84 1.43
CA SER A 34 -4.63 27.02 0.10
C SER A 34 -4.81 25.68 -0.63
N PRO A 35 -5.89 25.52 -1.40
CA PRO A 35 -6.10 24.33 -2.20
C PRO A 35 -4.92 24.09 -3.16
N CYS A 36 -4.25 22.95 -3.02
CA CYS A 36 -3.19 22.53 -3.94
C CYS A 36 -3.13 21.01 -4.03
N ARG A 37 -2.49 20.52 -5.10
CA ARG A 37 -2.22 19.08 -5.23
C ARG A 37 -1.09 18.69 -4.28
N ARG A 38 -1.27 17.60 -3.55
CA ARG A 38 -0.30 17.06 -2.60
C ARG A 38 0.01 15.62 -2.90
N LEU A 39 1.23 15.21 -2.57
CA LEU A 39 1.59 13.80 -2.57
C LEU A 39 0.86 13.09 -1.43
N LEU A 40 0.12 12.05 -1.77
CA LEU A 40 -0.63 11.27 -0.80
C LEU A 40 0.25 10.26 -0.05
N PHE A 41 1.48 10.02 -0.53
CA PHE A 41 2.35 8.99 0.03
C PHE A 41 1.58 7.67 0.21
N SER A 42 1.66 7.06 1.38
CA SER A 42 1.02 5.77 1.65
C SER A 42 -0.51 5.80 1.66
N ALA A 43 -1.15 6.96 1.76
CA ALA A 43 -2.60 7.06 1.58
C ALA A 43 -3.03 6.62 0.16
N SER A 44 -2.13 6.67 -0.83
CA SER A 44 -2.37 6.13 -2.17
C SER A 44 -2.65 4.62 -2.21
N LYS A 45 -2.20 3.86 -1.19
CA LYS A 45 -2.48 2.42 -1.08
C LYS A 45 -3.97 2.11 -0.96
N SER A 46 -4.76 3.03 -0.40
CA SER A 46 -6.22 2.90 -0.36
C SER A 46 -6.84 2.90 -1.76
N PHE A 47 -6.29 3.69 -2.68
CA PHE A 47 -6.72 3.69 -4.09
C PHE A 47 -6.31 2.40 -4.80
N THR A 48 -5.09 1.90 -4.54
CA THR A 48 -4.65 0.61 -5.07
C THR A 48 -5.54 -0.52 -4.55
N GLY A 49 -5.85 -0.54 -3.25
CA GLY A 49 -6.76 -1.53 -2.66
C GLY A 49 -8.17 -1.47 -3.27
N ALA A 50 -8.70 -0.27 -3.52
CA ALA A 50 -9.99 -0.11 -4.21
C ALA A 50 -9.93 -0.62 -5.66
N ALA A 51 -8.85 -0.32 -6.40
CA ALA A 51 -8.67 -0.82 -7.77
C ALA A 51 -8.61 -2.35 -7.83
N VAL A 52 -7.88 -2.99 -6.91
CA VAL A 52 -7.87 -4.46 -6.79
C VAL A 52 -9.27 -4.98 -6.44
N GLY A 53 -10.01 -4.28 -5.57
CA GLY A 53 -11.39 -4.63 -5.23
C GLY A 53 -12.32 -4.63 -6.45
N PHE A 54 -12.20 -3.64 -7.34
CA PHE A 54 -12.94 -3.62 -8.61
C PHE A 54 -12.53 -4.76 -9.54
N ALA A 55 -11.22 -5.04 -9.69
CA ALA A 55 -10.75 -6.15 -10.49
C ALA A 55 -11.26 -7.51 -9.99
N VAL A 56 -11.35 -7.69 -8.67
CA VAL A 56 -11.96 -8.88 -8.05
C VAL A 56 -13.45 -8.94 -8.34
N GLN A 57 -14.17 -7.83 -8.23
CA GLN A 57 -15.61 -7.76 -8.53
C GLN A 57 -15.90 -8.09 -10.00
N GLU A 58 -15.03 -7.68 -10.92
CA GLU A 58 -15.13 -7.94 -12.35
C GLU A 58 -14.63 -9.34 -12.74
N GLY A 59 -14.11 -10.12 -11.79
CA GLY A 59 -13.61 -11.47 -12.02
C GLY A 59 -12.24 -11.53 -12.73
N LEU A 60 -11.51 -10.41 -12.79
CA LEU A 60 -10.20 -10.31 -13.40
C LEU A 60 -9.07 -10.83 -12.48
N LEU A 61 -9.29 -10.77 -11.18
CA LEU A 61 -8.35 -11.19 -10.14
C LEU A 61 -9.09 -11.92 -9.01
N ARG A 62 -8.35 -12.75 -8.29
CA ARG A 62 -8.76 -13.36 -7.03
C ARG A 62 -7.74 -13.01 -5.95
N LEU A 63 -8.18 -12.78 -4.74
CA LEU A 63 -7.25 -12.47 -3.63
C LEU A 63 -6.25 -13.60 -3.36
N ASP A 64 -6.60 -14.83 -3.70
CA ASP A 64 -5.77 -16.01 -3.51
C ASP A 64 -4.91 -16.36 -4.75
N ASP A 65 -4.96 -15.54 -5.82
CA ASP A 65 -4.06 -15.70 -6.95
C ASP A 65 -2.61 -15.45 -6.52
N ARG A 66 -1.71 -16.29 -7.01
CA ARG A 66 -0.29 -16.25 -6.65
C ARG A 66 0.44 -15.16 -7.43
N LEU A 67 1.31 -14.44 -6.75
CA LEU A 67 2.06 -13.34 -7.36
C LEU A 67 2.89 -13.80 -8.56
N ILE A 68 3.56 -14.96 -8.46
CA ILE A 68 4.38 -15.51 -9.55
C ILE A 68 3.57 -15.97 -10.77
N GLU A 69 2.28 -16.24 -10.60
CA GLU A 69 1.38 -16.59 -11.72
C GLU A 69 0.88 -15.35 -12.46
N LEU A 70 0.81 -14.22 -11.76
CA LEU A 70 0.40 -12.94 -12.34
C LEU A 70 1.56 -12.17 -12.97
N PHE A 71 2.78 -12.44 -12.51
CA PHE A 71 4.01 -11.79 -12.96
C PHE A 71 5.06 -12.84 -13.38
N PRO A 72 4.74 -13.70 -14.38
CA PRO A 72 5.63 -14.80 -14.75
C PRO A 72 6.95 -14.33 -15.37
N ASP A 73 6.94 -13.19 -16.07
CA ASP A 73 8.14 -12.65 -16.74
C ASP A 73 9.06 -11.90 -15.74
N GLU A 74 8.51 -11.44 -14.60
CA GLU A 74 9.22 -10.75 -13.53
C GLU A 74 9.68 -11.70 -12.42
N ALA A 75 9.15 -12.91 -12.37
CA ALA A 75 9.53 -13.91 -11.38
C ALA A 75 10.98 -14.37 -11.58
N PRO A 76 11.76 -14.55 -10.49
CA PRO A 76 13.10 -15.09 -10.59
C PRO A 76 13.09 -16.52 -11.12
N GLU A 77 14.15 -16.95 -11.82
CA GLU A 77 14.27 -18.31 -12.38
C GLU A 77 14.11 -19.42 -11.33
N ASN A 78 14.53 -19.16 -10.09
CA ASN A 78 14.45 -20.11 -8.97
C ASN A 78 13.75 -19.43 -7.78
N PRO A 79 12.41 -19.29 -7.83
CA PRO A 79 11.66 -18.67 -6.74
C PRO A 79 11.71 -19.53 -5.48
N SER A 80 11.81 -18.87 -4.30
CA SER A 80 11.72 -19.57 -3.02
C SER A 80 10.34 -20.21 -2.82
N GLU A 81 10.24 -21.22 -1.95
CA GLU A 81 8.95 -21.83 -1.61
C GLU A 81 7.95 -20.78 -1.08
N ASN A 82 8.42 -19.84 -0.27
CA ASN A 82 7.58 -18.76 0.25
C ASN A 82 7.06 -17.85 -0.87
N LEU A 83 7.92 -17.44 -1.81
CA LEU A 83 7.49 -16.64 -2.96
C LEU A 83 6.46 -17.40 -3.81
N CYS A 84 6.68 -18.70 -4.04
CA CYS A 84 5.72 -19.55 -4.76
C CYS A 84 4.32 -19.60 -4.12
N ARG A 85 4.23 -19.33 -2.83
CA ARG A 85 2.98 -19.34 -2.05
C ARG A 85 2.36 -17.97 -1.85
N ALA A 86 3.12 -16.89 -2.03
CA ALA A 86 2.66 -15.53 -1.81
C ALA A 86 1.52 -15.13 -2.76
N THR A 87 0.47 -14.52 -2.21
CA THR A 87 -0.77 -14.17 -2.90
C THR A 87 -1.00 -12.66 -2.96
N ILE A 88 -1.98 -12.22 -3.75
CA ILE A 88 -2.47 -10.83 -3.76
C ILE A 88 -2.90 -10.41 -2.35
N ARG A 89 -3.59 -11.30 -1.61
CA ARG A 89 -4.02 -11.04 -0.22
C ARG A 89 -2.82 -10.70 0.65
N ASP A 90 -1.74 -11.49 0.57
CA ASP A 90 -0.55 -11.27 1.37
C ASP A 90 0.14 -9.95 1.03
N ALA A 91 0.16 -9.57 -0.26
CA ALA A 91 0.67 -8.28 -0.70
C ALA A 91 -0.17 -7.11 -0.17
N LEU A 92 -1.50 -7.17 -0.28
CA LEU A 92 -2.41 -6.13 0.21
C LEU A 92 -2.36 -5.96 1.73
N THR A 93 -2.10 -7.03 2.46
CA THR A 93 -1.99 -7.02 3.92
C THR A 93 -0.57 -6.79 4.42
N MET A 94 0.40 -6.57 3.51
CA MET A 94 1.82 -6.41 3.83
C MET A 94 2.43 -7.60 4.58
N CYS A 95 2.01 -8.80 4.21
CA CYS A 95 2.43 -10.07 4.79
C CYS A 95 3.00 -11.00 3.72
N ILE A 96 3.70 -10.49 2.71
CA ILE A 96 4.15 -11.28 1.55
C ILE A 96 5.26 -12.28 1.86
N GLY A 97 5.81 -12.28 3.07
CA GLY A 97 6.86 -13.20 3.48
C GLY A 97 8.27 -12.61 3.50
N GLN A 98 8.38 -11.30 3.55
CA GLN A 98 9.66 -10.59 3.75
C GLN A 98 9.84 -10.31 5.25
N SER A 99 11.04 -10.52 5.78
CA SER A 99 11.36 -10.30 7.21
C SER A 99 11.63 -8.83 7.57
N ARG A 100 11.77 -7.97 6.56
CA ARG A 100 12.00 -6.52 6.73
C ARG A 100 11.47 -5.73 5.54
N GLY A 101 11.25 -4.42 5.74
CA GLY A 101 10.91 -3.50 4.66
C GLY A 101 12.05 -3.32 3.68
N TYR A 102 11.75 -3.36 2.40
CA TYR A 102 12.68 -3.13 1.29
C TYR A 102 12.25 -1.93 0.44
N LEU A 103 13.15 -1.47 -0.40
CA LEU A 103 12.93 -0.38 -1.35
C LEU A 103 12.45 0.92 -0.70
N MET A 104 12.93 1.18 0.53
CA MET A 104 12.63 2.40 1.29
C MET A 104 13.80 3.39 1.25
N GLY A 105 13.49 4.68 1.26
CA GLY A 105 14.50 5.74 1.37
C GLY A 105 15.63 5.62 0.35
N ALA A 106 16.88 5.52 0.83
CA ALA A 106 18.07 5.47 -0.01
C ALA A 106 18.15 4.24 -0.93
N GLN A 107 17.59 3.10 -0.55
CA GLN A 107 17.52 1.91 -1.39
C GLN A 107 16.75 2.17 -2.69
N ARG A 108 15.68 2.95 -2.58
CA ARG A 108 14.83 3.32 -3.71
C ARG A 108 15.52 4.30 -4.66
N VAL A 109 16.31 5.23 -4.13
CA VAL A 109 17.03 6.22 -4.93
C VAL A 109 18.14 5.59 -5.77
N GLY A 110 18.76 4.52 -5.28
CA GLY A 110 19.87 3.81 -5.96
C GLY A 110 19.43 2.62 -6.82
N MET A 111 18.13 2.40 -6.97
CA MET A 111 17.61 1.25 -7.72
C MET A 111 17.82 1.46 -9.22
N ALA A 112 18.55 0.52 -9.86
CA ALA A 112 18.78 0.51 -11.30
C ALA A 112 17.70 -0.21 -12.08
N GLU A 113 16.92 -1.11 -11.43
CA GLU A 113 15.80 -1.83 -12.05
C GLU A 113 14.60 -0.90 -12.21
N GLU A 114 14.15 -0.74 -13.43
CA GLU A 114 12.98 0.10 -13.76
C GLU A 114 11.67 -0.65 -13.54
N ASP A 115 11.69 -1.98 -13.63
CA ASP A 115 10.56 -2.84 -13.35
C ASP A 115 10.46 -3.12 -11.83
N TRP A 116 9.47 -2.50 -11.22
CA TRP A 116 9.25 -2.62 -9.79
C TRP A 116 8.73 -3.99 -9.37
N ALA A 117 7.95 -4.68 -10.20
CA ALA A 117 7.47 -6.02 -9.91
C ALA A 117 8.67 -6.98 -9.87
N LYS A 118 9.54 -6.93 -10.87
CA LYS A 118 10.78 -7.69 -10.92
C LYS A 118 11.69 -7.40 -9.74
N ALA A 119 11.88 -6.11 -9.42
CA ALA A 119 12.70 -5.70 -8.27
C ALA A 119 12.17 -6.29 -6.95
N VAL A 120 10.86 -6.28 -6.73
CA VAL A 120 10.25 -6.82 -5.50
C VAL A 120 10.30 -8.34 -5.47
N LEU A 121 10.00 -9.03 -6.58
CA LEU A 121 9.99 -10.48 -6.63
C LEU A 121 11.39 -11.10 -6.51
N ALA A 122 12.45 -10.35 -6.84
CA ALA A 122 13.83 -10.76 -6.66
C ALA A 122 14.35 -10.63 -5.21
N LEU A 123 13.59 -10.00 -4.30
CA LEU A 123 13.97 -9.83 -2.90
C LEU A 123 13.80 -11.14 -2.10
N PRO A 124 14.46 -11.27 -0.93
CA PRO A 124 14.26 -12.43 -0.07
C PRO A 124 12.83 -12.57 0.47
N PHE A 125 12.27 -13.76 0.39
CA PHE A 125 11.00 -14.17 1.00
C PHE A 125 11.32 -15.25 2.05
N ASP A 126 11.85 -14.82 3.18
CA ASP A 126 12.41 -15.66 4.25
C ASP A 126 11.39 -16.04 5.33
N GLU A 127 10.19 -15.42 5.28
CA GLU A 127 9.08 -15.74 6.17
C GLU A 127 7.92 -16.41 5.41
N ALA A 128 7.09 -17.17 6.10
CA ALA A 128 5.89 -17.72 5.47
C ALA A 128 4.86 -16.62 5.16
N PRO A 129 4.32 -16.52 3.93
CA PRO A 129 3.30 -15.56 3.59
C PRO A 129 2.09 -15.62 4.53
N GLY A 130 1.50 -14.48 4.85
CA GLY A 130 0.35 -14.35 5.75
C GLY A 130 0.67 -14.43 7.24
N THR A 131 1.93 -14.60 7.64
CA THR A 131 2.28 -14.82 9.05
C THR A 131 2.86 -13.59 9.74
N HIS A 132 3.54 -12.71 9.01
CA HIS A 132 4.25 -11.57 9.59
C HIS A 132 3.99 -10.28 8.81
N PHE A 133 3.54 -9.24 9.52
CA PHE A 133 3.33 -7.91 8.94
C PHE A 133 4.66 -7.15 8.85
N VAL A 134 5.01 -6.73 7.65
CA VAL A 134 6.19 -5.89 7.40
C VAL A 134 5.81 -4.76 6.45
N TYR A 135 5.98 -3.54 6.93
CA TYR A 135 5.72 -2.34 6.14
C TYR A 135 6.93 -1.95 5.30
#